data_363cd42378ffffc519d26de5b306005c
#
_entry.id   363cd42378ffffc519d26de5b306005c
#
_cell.length_a   1.000
_cell.length_b   1.000
_cell.length_c   1.000
_cell.angle_alpha   90.00
_cell.angle_beta   90.00
_cell.angle_gamma   90.00
#
_symmetry.space_group_name_H-M   'P 1'
#
loop_
_entity.id
_entity.type
_entity.pdbx_description
1 polymer ?
#
loop_
_entity_poly.entity_id
_entity_poly.type
_entity_poly.pdbx_seq_one_letter_code
_entity_poly.pdbx_strand_id
1 'polypeptide(L)'
;MAAAIGAAGIVLGCATATPPVTGGGVAIATAAACPGWLAAQQRGEGRLYAVDAAASPIRLHVFRAGRLAKAGHNHVLGLDRVDGRVFLPADGLAGAGVELGFQLEDLVIDRPEWRAALGDEFASRPTEGDIAGTRANMIRAVDGERFPTITIRSTAVAGAFPTLALKLAVSWHGTERVLDVPMRVERPVGDGPLRAVGALVLRQSDFGIAPFSVLGGLLAIQDELTVDVDIIARPSASCG
;
A
#
# COMPACT_ATOMS: atom_id res chain seq x y z
N MET A 1 -18.57 -73.72 25.46
CA MET A 1 -18.60 -72.88 24.27
C MET A 1 -18.98 -71.50 24.72
N ALA A 2 -18.01 -70.58 24.84
CA ALA A 2 -18.18 -69.25 25.37
C ALA A 2 -18.21 -68.26 24.20
N ALA A 3 -19.28 -67.45 24.11
CA ALA A 3 -19.44 -66.39 23.13
C ALA A 3 -18.90 -65.08 23.74
N ALA A 4 -17.91 -64.44 23.07
CA ALA A 4 -17.36 -63.17 23.43
C ALA A 4 -18.22 -62.02 22.77
N ILE A 5 -18.68 -61.09 23.60
CA ILE A 5 -19.37 -59.89 23.19
C ILE A 5 -18.34 -58.76 23.11
N GLY A 6 -18.12 -58.25 21.90
CA GLY A 6 -17.25 -57.11 21.69
C GLY A 6 -18.03 -55.79 21.90
N ALA A 7 -17.52 -54.93 22.81
CA ALA A 7 -18.04 -53.59 23.02
C ALA A 7 -17.41 -52.59 22.02
N ALA A 8 -18.21 -51.95 21.17
CA ALA A 8 -17.79 -50.87 20.30
C ALA A 8 -17.83 -49.54 21.07
N GLY A 9 -16.67 -48.96 21.32
CA GLY A 9 -16.57 -47.63 21.90
C GLY A 9 -16.82 -46.54 20.85
N ILE A 10 -17.82 -45.70 21.07
CA ILE A 10 -18.10 -44.49 20.29
C ILE A 10 -17.23 -43.37 20.84
N VAL A 11 -16.26 -42.92 20.07
CA VAL A 11 -15.49 -41.71 20.38
C VAL A 11 -16.26 -40.49 19.86
N LEU A 12 -16.88 -39.73 20.78
CA LEU A 12 -17.43 -38.40 20.45
C LEU A 12 -16.28 -37.40 20.27
N GLY A 13 -15.98 -37.03 19.03
CA GLY A 13 -15.11 -35.93 18.73
C GLY A 13 -15.82 -34.61 18.98
N CYS A 14 -15.36 -33.83 19.96
CA CYS A 14 -15.76 -32.42 20.13
C CYS A 14 -15.17 -31.60 19.00
N ALA A 15 -15.98 -31.24 18.02
CA ALA A 15 -15.63 -30.21 17.05
C ALA A 15 -15.72 -28.84 17.75
N THR A 16 -14.58 -28.19 18.00
CA THR A 16 -14.52 -26.79 18.43
C THR A 16 -14.87 -25.91 17.24
N ALA A 17 -16.08 -25.35 17.24
CA ALA A 17 -16.49 -24.35 16.27
C ALA A 17 -15.69 -23.07 16.51
N THR A 18 -14.90 -22.68 15.52
CA THR A 18 -14.26 -21.34 15.49
C THR A 18 -15.37 -20.28 15.36
N PRO A 19 -15.41 -19.25 16.22
CA PRO A 19 -16.42 -18.20 16.10
C PRO A 19 -16.24 -17.43 14.78
N PRO A 20 -17.33 -16.95 14.14
CA PRO A 20 -17.24 -16.15 12.94
C PRO A 20 -16.54 -14.83 13.28
N VAL A 21 -15.51 -14.49 12.50
CA VAL A 21 -14.88 -13.17 12.53
C VAL A 21 -15.91 -12.16 12.00
N THR A 22 -16.52 -11.42 12.90
CA THR A 22 -17.38 -10.28 12.55
C THR A 22 -16.52 -9.23 11.87
N GLY A 23 -16.76 -9.02 10.57
CA GLY A 23 -16.12 -7.95 9.79
C GLY A 23 -16.53 -6.58 10.34
N GLY A 24 -15.72 -6.04 11.25
CA GLY A 24 -15.74 -4.63 11.56
C GLY A 24 -14.96 -3.92 10.46
N GLY A 25 -15.57 -2.97 9.75
CA GLY A 25 -14.86 -2.07 8.85
C GLY A 25 -13.71 -1.43 9.64
N VAL A 26 -12.49 -1.65 9.15
CA VAL A 26 -11.30 -1.05 9.76
C VAL A 26 -11.38 0.45 9.48
N ALA A 27 -11.73 1.23 10.49
CA ALA A 27 -11.52 2.68 10.44
C ALA A 27 -10.03 2.91 10.12
N ILE A 28 -9.77 3.83 9.19
CA ILE A 28 -8.42 4.19 8.75
C ILE A 28 -7.60 4.52 10.01
N ALA A 29 -6.67 3.66 10.38
CA ALA A 29 -5.78 3.87 11.54
C ALA A 29 -4.67 4.90 11.25
N THR A 30 -4.86 5.80 10.26
CA THR A 30 -3.95 6.90 9.93
C THR A 30 -3.86 7.96 11.02
N ALA A 31 -4.78 7.93 12.00
CA ALA A 31 -4.82 8.94 13.06
C ALA A 31 -4.02 8.56 14.33
N ALA A 32 -3.37 7.40 14.41
CA ALA A 32 -2.87 6.91 15.70
C ALA A 32 -1.58 7.61 16.17
N ALA A 33 -0.66 7.97 15.29
CA ALA A 33 0.60 8.63 15.68
C ALA A 33 0.52 10.14 15.58
N CYS A 34 -0.28 10.71 14.67
CA CYS A 34 -0.32 12.16 14.45
C CYS A 34 -0.63 12.99 15.69
N PRO A 35 -1.57 12.66 16.59
CA PRO A 35 -1.78 13.42 17.83
C PRO A 35 -0.53 13.50 18.71
N GLY A 36 0.24 12.42 18.79
CA GLY A 36 1.51 12.37 19.51
C GLY A 36 2.58 13.29 18.86
N TRP A 37 2.66 13.28 17.54
CA TRP A 37 3.55 14.15 16.77
C TRP A 37 3.19 15.63 16.89
N LEU A 38 1.88 15.93 16.86
CA LEU A 38 1.40 17.29 17.06
C LEU A 38 1.75 17.80 18.47
N ALA A 39 1.58 16.98 19.50
CA ALA A 39 1.99 17.31 20.86
C ALA A 39 3.51 17.48 20.98
N ALA A 40 4.31 16.65 20.32
CA ALA A 40 5.78 16.79 20.24
C ALA A 40 6.18 18.12 19.55
N GLN A 41 5.52 18.48 18.44
CA GLN A 41 5.72 19.77 17.78
C GLN A 41 5.42 20.95 18.70
N GLN A 42 4.32 20.90 19.48
CA GLN A 42 3.96 21.95 20.44
C GLN A 42 5.01 22.11 21.54
N ARG A 43 5.74 21.06 21.88
CA ARG A 43 6.88 21.11 22.83
C ARG A 43 8.21 21.53 22.17
N GLY A 44 8.22 21.78 20.85
CA GLY A 44 9.46 22.12 20.10
C GLY A 44 10.38 20.93 19.82
N GLU A 45 9.89 19.69 19.98
CA GLU A 45 10.68 18.46 19.81
C GLU A 45 10.85 18.04 18.34
N GLY A 46 10.18 18.71 17.43
CA GLY A 46 10.25 18.42 16.01
C GLY A 46 9.19 19.16 15.21
N ARG A 47 8.99 18.73 13.98
CA ARG A 47 8.04 19.35 13.05
C ARG A 47 7.16 18.31 12.37
N LEU A 48 5.87 18.61 12.30
CA LEU A 48 4.86 17.87 11.56
C LEU A 48 4.75 18.45 10.14
N TYR A 49 4.61 17.55 9.17
CA TYR A 49 4.38 17.86 7.77
C TYR A 49 3.14 17.12 7.29
N ALA A 50 2.35 17.76 6.43
CA ALA A 50 1.27 17.14 5.68
C ALA A 50 1.71 16.88 4.24
N VAL A 51 1.40 15.72 3.70
CA VAL A 51 1.70 15.38 2.31
C VAL A 51 0.86 16.27 1.38
N ASP A 52 1.53 16.92 0.42
CA ASP A 52 0.91 17.64 -0.68
C ASP A 52 0.64 16.64 -1.82
N ALA A 53 -0.54 16.05 -1.86
CA ALA A 53 -0.89 15.00 -2.81
C ALA A 53 -0.73 15.47 -4.27
N ALA A 54 -1.06 16.73 -4.57
CA ALA A 54 -0.95 17.29 -5.91
C ALA A 54 0.52 17.43 -6.39
N ALA A 55 1.45 17.64 -5.44
CA ALA A 55 2.87 17.75 -5.71
C ALA A 55 3.64 16.43 -5.55
N SER A 56 2.95 15.35 -5.16
CA SER A 56 3.57 14.06 -4.78
C SER A 56 3.22 12.95 -5.79
N PRO A 57 3.96 12.80 -6.90
CA PRO A 57 3.74 11.69 -7.80
C PRO A 57 4.07 10.36 -7.14
N ILE A 58 3.04 9.55 -6.92
CA ILE A 58 3.14 8.15 -6.55
C ILE A 58 2.62 7.34 -7.74
N ARG A 59 3.43 6.42 -8.27
CA ARG A 59 3.10 5.62 -9.46
C ARG A 59 3.28 4.15 -9.18
N LEU A 60 2.26 3.38 -9.50
CA LEU A 60 2.24 1.93 -9.40
C LEU A 60 2.26 1.35 -10.82
N HIS A 61 3.26 0.54 -11.13
CA HIS A 61 3.42 -0.12 -12.41
C HIS A 61 2.98 -1.56 -12.29
N VAL A 62 2.04 -1.95 -13.16
CA VAL A 62 1.47 -3.29 -13.24
C VAL A 62 1.84 -3.88 -14.59
N PHE A 63 2.64 -4.93 -14.57
CA PHE A 63 3.13 -5.58 -15.79
C PHE A 63 2.29 -6.79 -16.15
N ARG A 64 2.01 -6.92 -17.42
CA ARG A 64 1.36 -8.09 -18.03
C ARG A 64 2.23 -9.34 -17.91
N ALA A 65 1.59 -10.50 -17.83
CA ALA A 65 2.22 -11.81 -17.73
C ALA A 65 1.44 -12.87 -18.51
N GLY A 66 1.97 -14.11 -18.51
CA GLY A 66 1.38 -15.24 -19.18
C GLY A 66 1.79 -15.39 -20.65
N ARG A 67 1.43 -16.51 -21.28
CA ARG A 67 1.84 -16.83 -22.65
C ARG A 67 1.22 -15.91 -23.71
N LEU A 68 0.06 -15.32 -23.39
CA LEU A 68 -0.63 -14.33 -24.22
C LEU A 68 -0.42 -12.89 -23.74
N ALA A 69 0.64 -12.61 -23.00
CA ALA A 69 0.92 -11.28 -22.48
C ALA A 69 0.89 -10.17 -23.55
N LYS A 70 1.27 -10.49 -24.80
CA LYS A 70 1.23 -9.54 -25.94
C LYS A 70 -0.21 -9.08 -26.30
N ALA A 71 -1.24 -9.81 -25.89
CA ALA A 71 -2.64 -9.43 -26.10
C ALA A 71 -3.18 -8.50 -24.99
N GLY A 72 -2.42 -8.29 -23.93
CA GLY A 72 -2.72 -7.33 -22.86
C GLY A 72 -1.77 -6.14 -22.91
N HIS A 73 -1.95 -5.23 -21.94
CA HIS A 73 -1.10 -4.07 -21.78
C HIS A 73 -0.58 -3.97 -20.36
N ASN A 74 0.55 -3.27 -20.21
CA ASN A 74 0.99 -2.79 -18.90
C ASN A 74 0.12 -1.60 -18.47
N HIS A 75 -0.06 -1.45 -17.17
CA HIS A 75 -0.84 -0.35 -16.61
C HIS A 75 0.04 0.49 -15.67
N VAL A 76 -0.21 1.79 -15.66
CA VAL A 76 0.33 2.72 -14.67
C VAL A 76 -0.82 3.34 -13.89
N LEU A 77 -0.80 3.14 -12.58
CA LEU A 77 -1.77 3.73 -11.68
C LEU A 77 -1.10 4.84 -10.87
N GLY A 78 -1.87 5.80 -10.43
CA GLY A 78 -1.37 6.87 -9.58
C GLY A 78 -2.42 7.35 -8.62
N LEU A 79 -1.99 8.14 -7.64
CA LEU A 79 -2.85 8.73 -6.63
C LEU A 79 -2.94 10.23 -6.87
N ASP A 80 -4.15 10.75 -6.93
CA ASP A 80 -4.42 12.19 -6.89
C ASP A 80 -4.77 12.65 -5.47
N ARG A 81 -5.16 11.70 -4.62
CA ARG A 81 -5.47 11.94 -3.22
C ARG A 81 -4.75 10.91 -2.36
N VAL A 82 -4.01 11.39 -1.38
CA VAL A 82 -3.38 10.62 -0.33
C VAL A 82 -3.43 11.46 0.95
N ASP A 83 -3.95 10.89 2.01
CA ASP A 83 -3.80 11.50 3.32
C ASP A 83 -2.48 11.03 3.91
N GLY A 84 -1.64 11.98 4.30
CA GLY A 84 -0.31 11.64 4.76
C GLY A 84 0.28 12.66 5.72
N ARG A 85 0.97 12.13 6.73
CA ARG A 85 1.70 12.92 7.72
C ARG A 85 3.10 12.38 7.88
N VAL A 86 4.05 13.30 8.04
CA VAL A 86 5.44 12.99 8.35
C VAL A 86 5.83 13.79 9.58
N PHE A 87 6.50 13.16 10.53
CA PHE A 87 7.12 13.85 11.64
C PHE A 87 8.64 13.75 11.55
N LEU A 88 9.30 14.88 11.63
CA LEU A 88 10.74 14.97 11.67
C LEU A 88 11.17 15.60 13.02
N PRO A 89 11.91 14.88 13.88
CA PRO A 89 12.46 15.42 15.12
C PRO A 89 13.42 16.58 14.86
N ALA A 90 13.51 17.48 15.82
CA ALA A 90 14.46 18.60 15.77
C ALA A 90 15.91 18.08 15.68
N ASP A 91 16.20 17.03 16.45
CA ASP A 91 17.49 16.38 16.50
C ASP A 91 17.39 14.89 16.18
N GLY A 92 18.33 14.40 15.36
CA GLY A 92 18.43 13.00 15.01
C GLY A 92 17.22 12.44 14.23
N LEU A 93 16.93 11.16 14.43
CA LEU A 93 15.84 10.42 13.80
C LEU A 93 14.95 9.68 14.82
N ALA A 94 15.26 9.75 16.10
CA ALA A 94 14.47 9.09 17.13
C ALA A 94 13.05 9.68 17.20
N GLY A 95 12.02 8.86 16.89
CA GLY A 95 10.64 9.32 16.81
C GLY A 95 10.23 9.87 15.44
N ALA A 96 11.15 9.94 14.45
CA ALA A 96 10.77 10.23 13.08
C ALA A 96 9.79 9.18 12.55
N GLY A 97 8.83 9.64 11.74
CA GLY A 97 7.86 8.70 11.20
C GLY A 97 7.03 9.25 10.06
N VAL A 98 6.35 8.34 9.38
CA VAL A 98 5.39 8.61 8.30
C VAL A 98 4.16 7.75 8.47
N GLU A 99 3.01 8.34 8.20
CA GLU A 99 1.72 7.67 8.03
C GLU A 99 1.10 8.14 6.72
N LEU A 100 0.61 7.21 5.91
CA LEU A 100 -0.09 7.46 4.66
C LEU A 100 -1.35 6.59 4.61
N GLY A 101 -2.40 7.10 3.99
CA GLY A 101 -3.61 6.35 3.72
C GLY A 101 -4.30 6.84 2.46
N PHE A 102 -4.91 5.90 1.71
CA PHE A 102 -5.70 6.22 0.53
C PHE A 102 -6.77 5.16 0.29
N GLN A 103 -7.79 5.53 -0.48
CA GLN A 103 -8.83 4.62 -0.93
C GLN A 103 -8.47 4.04 -2.30
N LEU A 104 -8.81 2.76 -2.54
CA LEU A 104 -8.61 2.13 -3.84
C LEU A 104 -9.36 2.87 -4.97
N GLU A 105 -10.48 3.51 -4.64
CA GLU A 105 -11.24 4.32 -5.59
C GLU A 105 -10.52 5.58 -6.07
N ASP A 106 -9.59 6.12 -5.26
CA ASP A 106 -8.77 7.28 -5.60
C ASP A 106 -7.64 6.96 -6.59
N LEU A 107 -7.39 5.68 -6.88
CA LEU A 107 -6.43 5.28 -7.90
C LEU A 107 -6.91 5.69 -9.29
N VAL A 108 -6.10 6.47 -9.97
CA VAL A 108 -6.29 6.85 -11.36
C VAL A 108 -5.48 5.89 -12.23
N ILE A 109 -6.09 5.38 -13.30
CA ILE A 109 -5.51 4.35 -14.17
C ILE A 109 -5.16 4.97 -15.51
N ASP A 110 -3.93 4.73 -15.96
CA ASP A 110 -3.47 4.92 -17.33
C ASP A 110 -3.66 6.34 -17.90
N ARG A 111 -3.38 7.39 -17.13
CA ARG A 111 -3.34 8.73 -17.69
C ARG A 111 -2.38 8.79 -18.87
N PRO A 112 -2.78 9.38 -20.01
CA PRO A 112 -1.96 9.41 -21.22
C PRO A 112 -0.56 9.97 -21.00
N GLU A 113 -0.43 11.04 -20.20
CA GLU A 113 0.86 11.67 -19.89
C GLU A 113 1.78 10.77 -19.06
N TRP A 114 1.23 9.94 -18.16
CA TRP A 114 2.04 8.99 -17.39
C TRP A 114 2.56 7.86 -18.27
N ARG A 115 1.70 7.33 -19.15
CA ARG A 115 2.07 6.29 -20.10
C ARG A 115 3.14 6.77 -21.07
N ALA A 116 2.98 8.00 -21.59
CA ALA A 116 3.93 8.60 -22.52
C ALA A 116 5.34 8.77 -21.92
N ALA A 117 5.41 9.05 -20.59
CA ALA A 117 6.67 9.19 -19.87
C ALA A 117 7.42 7.85 -19.67
N LEU A 118 6.73 6.70 -19.79
CA LEU A 118 7.29 5.37 -19.53
C LEU A 118 7.80 4.63 -20.78
N GLY A 119 7.67 5.24 -21.98
CA GLY A 119 8.21 4.69 -23.21
C GLY A 119 7.43 3.50 -23.78
N ASP A 120 8.12 2.70 -24.60
CA ASP A 120 7.51 1.70 -25.49
C ASP A 120 6.71 0.61 -24.78
N GLU A 121 7.12 0.20 -23.58
CA GLU A 121 6.39 -0.81 -22.78
C GLU A 121 4.98 -0.36 -22.38
N PHE A 122 4.72 0.96 -22.39
CA PHE A 122 3.43 1.58 -22.07
C PHE A 122 2.81 2.31 -23.27
N ALA A 123 3.33 2.11 -24.49
CA ALA A 123 2.90 2.82 -25.70
C ALA A 123 1.46 2.53 -26.14
N SER A 124 0.83 1.44 -25.67
CA SER A 124 -0.58 1.16 -25.96
C SER A 124 -1.49 2.29 -25.44
N ARG A 125 -2.59 2.51 -26.13
CA ARG A 125 -3.58 3.55 -25.81
C ARG A 125 -4.90 2.91 -25.41
N PRO A 126 -5.08 2.54 -24.12
CA PRO A 126 -6.35 2.00 -23.64
C PRO A 126 -7.48 3.00 -23.87
N THR A 127 -8.63 2.50 -24.32
CA THR A 127 -9.86 3.30 -24.41
C THR A 127 -10.45 3.53 -23.02
N GLU A 128 -11.41 4.44 -22.90
CA GLU A 128 -12.16 4.62 -21.64
C GLU A 128 -12.84 3.32 -21.19
N GLY A 129 -13.34 2.51 -22.12
CA GLY A 129 -13.91 1.20 -21.83
C GLY A 129 -12.88 0.21 -21.28
N ASP A 130 -11.66 0.21 -21.83
CA ASP A 130 -10.55 -0.62 -21.32
C ASP A 130 -10.16 -0.19 -19.89
N ILE A 131 -10.09 1.11 -19.64
CA ILE A 131 -9.77 1.67 -18.32
C ILE A 131 -10.86 1.30 -17.30
N ALA A 132 -12.14 1.42 -17.67
CA ALA A 132 -13.26 1.01 -16.81
C ALA A 132 -13.24 -0.50 -16.52
N GLY A 133 -12.96 -1.33 -17.52
CA GLY A 133 -12.79 -2.77 -17.38
C GLY A 133 -11.61 -3.13 -16.47
N THR A 134 -10.47 -2.44 -16.63
CA THR A 134 -9.29 -2.61 -15.77
C THR A 134 -9.61 -2.27 -14.33
N ARG A 135 -10.31 -1.15 -14.08
CA ARG A 135 -10.75 -0.77 -12.74
C ARG A 135 -11.64 -1.84 -12.11
N ALA A 136 -12.65 -2.30 -12.83
CA ALA A 136 -13.57 -3.34 -12.34
C ALA A 136 -12.82 -4.65 -12.00
N ASN A 137 -11.89 -5.06 -12.85
CA ASN A 137 -11.06 -6.25 -12.62
C ASN A 137 -10.12 -6.06 -11.43
N MET A 138 -9.50 -4.90 -11.27
CA MET A 138 -8.66 -4.56 -10.13
C MET A 138 -9.44 -4.66 -8.83
N ILE A 139 -10.56 -3.94 -8.70
CA ILE A 139 -11.38 -3.94 -7.49
C ILE A 139 -11.81 -5.37 -7.12
N ARG A 140 -12.20 -6.19 -8.11
CA ARG A 140 -12.56 -7.58 -7.88
C ARG A 140 -11.37 -8.43 -7.42
N ALA A 141 -10.20 -8.28 -8.06
CA ALA A 141 -9.02 -9.08 -7.75
C ALA A 141 -8.49 -8.83 -6.35
N VAL A 142 -8.59 -7.59 -5.86
CA VAL A 142 -8.12 -7.21 -4.52
C VAL A 142 -9.23 -7.19 -3.46
N ASP A 143 -10.44 -7.72 -3.77
CA ASP A 143 -11.62 -7.68 -2.89
C ASP A 143 -11.85 -6.25 -2.33
N GLY A 144 -11.79 -5.26 -3.23
CA GLY A 144 -11.73 -3.84 -2.89
C GLY A 144 -13.01 -3.31 -2.24
N GLU A 145 -14.15 -3.97 -2.43
CA GLU A 145 -15.40 -3.64 -1.72
C GLU A 145 -15.28 -3.94 -0.22
N ARG A 146 -14.58 -5.01 0.12
CA ARG A 146 -14.35 -5.42 1.52
C ARG A 146 -13.14 -4.72 2.12
N PHE A 147 -12.10 -4.47 1.32
CA PHE A 147 -10.84 -3.88 1.74
C PHE A 147 -10.54 -2.61 0.93
N PRO A 148 -11.35 -1.55 1.06
CA PRO A 148 -11.25 -0.38 0.20
C PRO A 148 -10.03 0.51 0.48
N THR A 149 -9.37 0.33 1.64
CA THR A 149 -8.34 1.22 2.13
C THR A 149 -6.97 0.54 2.19
N ILE A 150 -5.94 1.26 1.80
CA ILE A 150 -4.54 0.89 2.04
C ILE A 150 -3.96 1.90 3.04
N THR A 151 -3.28 1.39 4.07
CA THR A 151 -2.56 2.23 5.03
C THR A 151 -1.11 1.82 5.13
N ILE A 152 -0.24 2.82 5.32
CA ILE A 152 1.21 2.64 5.42
C ILE A 152 1.68 3.46 6.63
N ARG A 153 2.46 2.85 7.50
CA ARG A 153 3.08 3.55 8.64
C ARG A 153 4.52 3.08 8.81
N SER A 154 5.40 3.99 9.16
CA SER A 154 6.75 3.59 9.56
C SER A 154 6.75 2.95 10.94
N THR A 155 7.52 1.89 11.09
CA THR A 155 7.80 1.24 12.40
C THR A 155 9.23 1.52 12.86
N ALA A 156 10.11 1.91 11.93
CA ALA A 156 11.45 2.38 12.24
C ALA A 156 11.97 3.28 11.11
N VAL A 157 12.81 4.24 11.46
CA VAL A 157 13.58 5.09 10.54
C VAL A 157 15.03 5.07 11.00
N ALA A 158 15.96 4.76 10.10
CA ALA A 158 17.38 4.67 10.38
C ALA A 158 18.22 5.28 9.24
N GLY A 159 19.51 5.47 9.48
CA GLY A 159 20.45 6.01 8.49
C GLY A 159 20.85 7.44 8.77
N ALA A 160 21.23 8.17 7.74
CA ALA A 160 21.59 9.59 7.79
C ALA A 160 21.14 10.28 6.49
N PHE A 161 20.73 11.54 6.59
CA PHE A 161 20.40 12.32 5.40
C PHE A 161 21.57 12.38 4.41
N PRO A 162 21.32 12.26 3.12
CA PRO A 162 20.02 12.15 2.49
C PRO A 162 19.50 10.71 2.36
N THR A 163 20.18 9.67 2.84
CA THR A 163 19.79 8.28 2.64
C THR A 163 19.26 7.67 3.94
N LEU A 164 17.97 7.39 3.96
CA LEU A 164 17.29 6.76 5.09
C LEU A 164 16.77 5.37 4.70
N ALA A 165 16.74 4.47 5.66
CA ALA A 165 16.06 3.19 5.58
C ALA A 165 14.82 3.22 6.45
N LEU A 166 13.66 2.99 5.86
CA LEU A 166 12.38 2.96 6.55
C LEU A 166 11.87 1.52 6.63
N LYS A 167 11.46 1.09 7.82
CA LYS A 167 10.60 -0.09 7.95
C LYS A 167 9.16 0.38 7.86
N LEU A 168 8.45 -0.02 6.81
CA LEU A 168 7.07 0.36 6.55
C LEU A 168 6.13 -0.81 6.77
N ALA A 169 5.23 -0.71 7.73
CA ALA A 169 4.10 -1.60 7.86
C ALA A 169 3.03 -1.15 6.86
N VAL A 170 2.76 -2.00 5.89
CA VAL A 170 1.73 -1.82 4.86
C VAL A 170 0.57 -2.72 5.20
N SER A 171 -0.63 -2.15 5.38
CA SER A 171 -1.86 -2.89 5.59
C SER A 171 -2.69 -2.84 4.31
N TRP A 172 -2.89 -3.98 3.69
CA TRP A 172 -3.67 -4.16 2.47
C TRP A 172 -4.39 -5.50 2.51
N HIS A 173 -5.60 -5.57 1.98
CA HIS A 173 -6.39 -6.79 1.90
C HIS A 173 -6.51 -7.54 3.25
N GLY A 174 -6.65 -6.78 4.36
CA GLY A 174 -6.74 -7.35 5.71
C GLY A 174 -5.45 -7.96 6.24
N THR A 175 -4.33 -7.81 5.53
CA THR A 175 -3.02 -8.35 5.89
C THR A 175 -2.02 -7.21 6.08
N GLU A 176 -1.19 -7.27 7.12
CA GLU A 176 -0.08 -6.35 7.32
C GLU A 176 1.25 -7.02 6.95
N ARG A 177 2.10 -6.30 6.23
CA ARG A 177 3.49 -6.69 5.92
C ARG A 177 4.44 -5.57 6.22
N VAL A 178 5.61 -5.91 6.73
CA VAL A 178 6.69 -4.94 6.99
C VAL A 178 7.72 -5.05 5.87
N LEU A 179 8.00 -3.90 5.24
CA LEU A 179 8.92 -3.77 4.13
C LEU A 179 10.09 -2.87 4.53
N ASP A 180 11.30 -3.23 4.10
CA ASP A 180 12.47 -2.38 4.21
C ASP A 180 12.59 -1.53 2.94
N VAL A 181 12.43 -0.22 3.07
CA VAL A 181 12.39 0.71 1.93
C VAL A 181 13.49 1.76 2.07
N PRO A 182 14.52 1.73 1.21
CA PRO A 182 15.49 2.81 1.15
C PRO A 182 14.87 4.05 0.49
N MET A 183 15.04 5.21 1.11
CA MET A 183 14.53 6.48 0.61
C MET A 183 15.65 7.53 0.60
N ARG A 184 15.69 8.32 -0.45
CA ARG A 184 16.43 9.58 -0.46
C ARG A 184 15.52 10.67 0.10
N VAL A 185 15.90 11.23 1.25
CA VAL A 185 15.12 12.27 1.93
C VAL A 185 15.95 13.54 2.00
N GLU A 186 15.45 14.62 1.43
CA GLU A 186 16.07 15.92 1.49
C GLU A 186 15.65 16.62 2.78
N ARG A 187 16.64 16.96 3.62
CA ARG A 187 16.34 17.65 4.88
C ARG A 187 15.80 19.04 4.57
N PRO A 188 14.64 19.44 5.15
CA PRO A 188 14.09 20.76 4.92
C PRO A 188 15.03 21.87 5.40
N VAL A 189 15.06 22.98 4.67
CA VAL A 189 15.77 24.19 5.08
C VAL A 189 14.74 25.19 5.62
N GLY A 190 14.87 25.59 6.88
CA GLY A 190 13.89 26.46 7.54
C GLY A 190 12.48 25.86 7.52
N ASP A 191 11.51 26.63 7.03
CA ASP A 191 10.11 26.23 6.87
C ASP A 191 9.80 25.62 5.48
N GLY A 192 10.84 25.17 4.77
CA GLY A 192 10.69 24.56 3.47
C GLY A 192 10.01 23.18 3.53
N PRO A 193 9.60 22.65 2.36
CA PRO A 193 9.02 21.32 2.27
C PRO A 193 10.07 20.25 2.52
N LEU A 194 9.62 19.10 3.03
CA LEU A 194 10.36 17.85 3.01
C LEU A 194 10.11 17.17 1.67
N ARG A 195 11.15 16.60 1.05
CA ARG A 195 11.02 15.74 -0.11
C ARG A 195 11.61 14.36 0.17
N ALA A 196 10.88 13.31 -0.21
CA ALA A 196 11.33 11.94 -0.08
C ALA A 196 11.10 11.18 -1.40
N VAL A 197 12.16 10.60 -1.96
CA VAL A 197 12.13 9.88 -3.23
C VAL A 197 12.63 8.45 -3.01
N GLY A 198 11.93 7.49 -3.60
CA GLY A 198 12.31 6.08 -3.54
C GLY A 198 11.49 5.21 -4.47
N ALA A 199 11.81 3.93 -4.47
CA ALA A 199 11.04 2.91 -5.16
C ALA A 199 11.00 1.64 -4.32
N LEU A 200 9.93 0.88 -4.47
CA LEU A 200 9.76 -0.41 -3.80
C LEU A 200 9.02 -1.39 -4.70
N VAL A 201 9.14 -2.66 -4.37
CA VAL A 201 8.38 -3.73 -5.00
C VAL A 201 7.45 -4.34 -3.95
N LEU A 202 6.17 -4.45 -4.30
CA LEU A 202 5.15 -5.17 -3.54
C LEU A 202 4.81 -6.46 -4.28
N ARG A 203 4.60 -7.55 -3.54
CA ARG A 203 4.01 -8.77 -4.10
C ARG A 203 2.57 -8.88 -3.63
N GLN A 204 1.65 -9.05 -4.57
CA GLN A 204 0.23 -9.23 -4.27
C GLN A 204 0.00 -10.48 -3.41
N SER A 205 0.73 -11.55 -3.70
CA SER A 205 0.67 -12.82 -2.95
C SER A 205 1.06 -12.68 -1.48
N ASP A 206 1.96 -11.75 -1.12
CA ASP A 206 2.31 -11.49 0.27
C ASP A 206 1.12 -10.99 1.10
N PHE A 207 0.13 -10.36 0.44
CA PHE A 207 -1.11 -9.87 1.05
C PHE A 207 -2.29 -10.84 0.87
N GLY A 208 -2.04 -12.06 0.38
CA GLY A 208 -3.08 -13.05 0.12
C GLY A 208 -3.93 -12.76 -1.11
N ILE A 209 -3.44 -11.88 -2.01
CA ILE A 209 -4.10 -11.53 -3.26
C ILE A 209 -3.56 -12.42 -4.37
N ALA A 210 -4.44 -13.11 -5.08
CA ALA A 210 -4.06 -13.80 -6.30
C ALA A 210 -3.99 -12.78 -7.46
N PRO A 211 -2.84 -12.67 -8.17
CA PRO A 211 -2.74 -11.79 -9.33
C PRO A 211 -3.85 -12.07 -10.35
N PHE A 212 -4.42 -10.99 -10.91
CA PHE A 212 -5.47 -11.13 -11.92
C PHE A 212 -5.01 -12.02 -13.07
N SER A 213 -5.84 -12.99 -13.45
CA SER A 213 -5.60 -13.87 -14.57
C SER A 213 -6.89 -14.34 -15.23
N VAL A 214 -6.83 -14.57 -16.54
CA VAL A 214 -7.93 -15.12 -17.33
C VAL A 214 -7.42 -16.21 -18.28
N LEU A 215 -8.35 -16.92 -18.91
CA LEU A 215 -8.03 -18.00 -19.85
C LEU A 215 -7.08 -19.05 -19.25
N GLY A 216 -7.30 -19.43 -17.98
CA GLY A 216 -6.45 -20.43 -17.30
C GLY A 216 -4.99 -19.96 -17.10
N GLY A 217 -4.78 -18.65 -16.88
CA GLY A 217 -3.44 -18.08 -16.66
C GLY A 217 -2.69 -17.71 -17.95
N LEU A 218 -3.31 -17.89 -19.12
CA LEU A 218 -2.68 -17.51 -20.40
C LEU A 218 -2.49 -15.99 -20.52
N LEU A 219 -3.39 -15.20 -19.99
CA LEU A 219 -3.29 -13.74 -19.84
C LEU A 219 -3.41 -13.38 -18.37
N ALA A 220 -2.43 -12.71 -17.83
CA ALA A 220 -2.32 -12.38 -16.41
C ALA A 220 -1.52 -11.07 -16.22
N ILE A 221 -1.46 -10.62 -14.97
CA ILE A 221 -0.47 -9.63 -14.52
C ILE A 221 0.59 -10.32 -13.66
N GLN A 222 1.74 -9.68 -13.50
CA GLN A 222 2.80 -10.15 -12.61
C GLN A 222 2.34 -10.02 -11.14
N ASP A 223 2.90 -10.86 -10.28
CA ASP A 223 2.69 -10.76 -8.83
C ASP A 223 3.33 -9.50 -8.27
N GLU A 224 4.49 -9.15 -8.78
CA GLU A 224 5.25 -7.96 -8.42
C GLU A 224 4.62 -6.70 -9.00
N LEU A 225 4.41 -5.71 -8.12
CA LEU A 225 4.02 -4.35 -8.43
C LEU A 225 5.18 -3.43 -8.09
N THR A 226 5.67 -2.66 -9.04
CA THR A 226 6.71 -1.65 -8.78
C THR A 226 6.05 -0.33 -8.43
N VAL A 227 6.50 0.29 -7.35
CA VAL A 227 5.97 1.59 -6.88
C VAL A 227 7.09 2.61 -6.87
N ASP A 228 6.95 3.66 -7.66
CA ASP A 228 7.79 4.85 -7.60
C ASP A 228 7.13 5.91 -6.73
N VAL A 229 7.91 6.51 -5.87
CA VAL A 229 7.46 7.46 -4.85
C VAL A 229 8.30 8.73 -4.92
N ASP A 230 7.65 9.88 -5.08
CA ASP A 230 8.25 11.21 -4.90
C ASP A 230 7.28 12.05 -4.07
N ILE A 231 7.50 12.07 -2.76
CA ILE A 231 6.62 12.75 -1.81
C ILE A 231 7.16 14.13 -1.50
N ILE A 232 6.30 15.12 -1.63
CA ILE A 232 6.48 16.47 -1.11
C ILE A 232 5.55 16.64 0.09
N ALA A 233 6.10 16.97 1.26
CA ALA A 233 5.32 17.26 2.45
C ALA A 233 5.61 18.68 2.96
N ARG A 234 4.57 19.43 3.29
CA ARG A 234 4.68 20.82 3.74
C ARG A 234 4.45 20.92 5.24
N PRO A 235 5.08 21.88 5.95
CA PRO A 235 4.85 22.10 7.36
C PRO A 235 3.35 22.21 7.66
N SER A 236 2.91 21.55 8.74
CA SER A 236 1.52 21.51 9.15
C SER A 236 1.38 21.80 10.65
N ALA A 237 0.28 22.45 11.03
CA ALA A 237 -0.11 22.69 12.41
C ALA A 237 -1.27 21.79 12.87
N SER A 238 -1.71 20.83 12.03
CA SER A 238 -2.85 19.96 12.33
C SER A 238 -2.66 18.55 11.79
N CYS A 239 -3.47 17.63 12.27
CA CYS A 239 -3.56 16.25 11.81
C CYS A 239 -4.60 16.03 10.69
N GLY A 240 -5.38 17.01 10.35
CA GLY A 240 -6.40 16.95 9.31
C GLY A 240 -6.59 18.29 8.67
#